data_1553ede5f26772262e078d54c3109a10
#
_entry.id   1553ede5f26772262e078d54c3109a10
#
_cell.length_a   1.000
_cell.length_b   1.000
_cell.length_c   1.000
_cell.angle_alpha   90.00
_cell.angle_beta   90.00
_cell.angle_gamma   90.00
#
_symmetry.space_group_name_H-M   'P 1'
#
loop_
_entity.id
_entity.type
_entity.pdbx_description
1 polymer ?
#
loop_
_entity_poly.entity_id
_entity_poly.type
_entity_poly.pdbx_seq_one_letter_code
_entity_poly.pdbx_strand_id
1 'polypeptide(L)'
;MAKLGVPKVHKKGPFVGPQTFMNVPYSTDFSSSQAVILGVPFDGGLHPTRIGSRTGPASIREHSQLVRPFQPPHATYNPLELLQVVDCGDADTTPSIIEESFAEIEEAASEIYKGKAIPIALGGDYKLNNNEFGL
;
A
#
# COMPACT_ATOMS: atom_id res chain seq x y z
N MET A 1 -27.65 -19.59 16.58
CA MET A 1 -26.28 -19.17 16.16
C MET A 1 -26.02 -17.77 16.68
N ALA A 2 -25.13 -17.63 17.64
CA ALA A 2 -24.71 -16.32 18.12
C ALA A 2 -23.95 -15.62 16.95
N LYS A 3 -24.43 -14.44 16.51
CA LYS A 3 -23.64 -13.57 15.62
C LYS A 3 -22.38 -13.18 16.39
N LEU A 4 -21.21 -13.70 15.99
CA LEU A 4 -19.95 -13.13 16.42
C LEU A 4 -19.97 -11.67 15.98
N GLY A 5 -20.09 -10.77 16.95
CA GLY A 5 -20.01 -9.35 16.69
C GLY A 5 -18.62 -9.03 16.18
N VAL A 6 -18.56 -8.43 14.99
CA VAL A 6 -17.29 -7.88 14.49
C VAL A 6 -16.81 -6.88 15.54
N PRO A 7 -15.58 -7.00 16.06
CA PRO A 7 -15.06 -6.05 17.03
C PRO A 7 -15.16 -4.63 16.45
N LYS A 8 -15.81 -3.74 17.16
CA LYS A 8 -15.79 -2.32 16.80
C LYS A 8 -14.37 -1.82 17.03
N VAL A 9 -13.61 -1.69 15.96
CA VAL A 9 -12.29 -1.10 16.01
C VAL A 9 -12.47 0.39 16.29
N HIS A 10 -12.26 0.79 17.53
CA HIS A 10 -12.24 2.20 17.89
C HIS A 10 -10.94 2.81 17.36
N LYS A 11 -11.04 3.59 16.30
CA LYS A 11 -9.93 4.40 15.78
C LYS A 11 -9.60 5.53 16.76
N LYS A 12 -8.92 5.21 17.83
CA LYS A 12 -8.39 6.22 18.75
C LYS A 12 -6.93 5.89 19.06
N GLY A 13 -6.05 6.50 18.27
CA GLY A 13 -4.61 6.46 18.47
C GLY A 13 -3.82 5.96 17.27
N PRO A 14 -2.55 6.32 17.15
CA PRO A 14 -1.69 5.98 16.02
C PRO A 14 -1.34 4.48 15.93
N PHE A 15 -1.71 3.69 16.95
CA PHE A 15 -1.37 2.27 17.04
C PHE A 15 -2.57 1.35 16.92
N VAL A 16 -3.74 1.86 16.52
CA VAL A 16 -4.99 1.09 16.43
C VAL A 16 -5.42 0.97 14.98
N GLY A 17 -5.39 -0.24 14.44
CA GLY A 17 -5.77 -0.56 13.07
C GLY A 17 -4.62 -1.16 12.27
N PRO A 18 -4.82 -1.45 10.97
CA PRO A 18 -3.74 -1.89 10.10
C PRO A 18 -2.68 -0.80 10.01
N GLN A 19 -1.42 -1.21 10.03
CA GLN A 19 -0.31 -0.29 9.86
C GLN A 19 -0.31 0.22 8.41
N THR A 20 -0.43 1.54 8.27
CA THR A 20 -0.46 2.21 6.97
C THR A 20 0.77 3.08 6.78
N PHE A 21 1.08 3.41 5.53
CA PHE A 21 2.20 4.30 5.21
C PHE A 21 1.96 5.68 5.82
N MET A 22 2.92 6.15 6.65
CA MET A 22 2.88 7.46 7.33
C MET A 22 1.55 7.76 8.06
N ASN A 23 0.88 6.72 8.56
CA ASN A 23 -0.43 6.84 9.25
C ASN A 23 -1.56 7.44 8.41
N VAL A 24 -1.50 7.38 7.07
CA VAL A 24 -2.64 7.76 6.24
C VAL A 24 -3.84 6.82 6.50
N PRO A 25 -5.07 7.27 6.25
CA PRO A 25 -6.24 6.41 6.44
C PRO A 25 -6.18 5.14 5.59
N TYR A 26 -6.61 4.02 6.15
CA TYR A 26 -6.88 2.81 5.37
C TYR A 26 -8.23 2.95 4.67
N SER A 27 -8.28 2.72 3.36
CA SER A 27 -9.53 2.75 2.59
C SER A 27 -9.43 1.87 1.35
N THR A 28 -10.55 1.25 1.00
CA THR A 28 -10.77 0.58 -0.29
C THR A 28 -11.71 1.37 -1.21
N ASP A 29 -12.18 2.53 -0.75
CA ASP A 29 -12.90 3.50 -1.57
C ASP A 29 -11.93 4.62 -1.99
N PHE A 30 -11.70 4.73 -3.28
CA PHE A 30 -10.72 5.65 -3.88
C PHE A 30 -11.36 6.91 -4.49
N SER A 31 -12.69 7.04 -4.41
CA SER A 31 -13.46 8.07 -5.12
C SER A 31 -13.09 9.51 -4.74
N SER A 32 -12.58 9.71 -3.53
CA SER A 32 -12.16 11.02 -3.01
C SER A 32 -10.64 11.19 -2.93
N SER A 33 -9.87 10.14 -3.21
CA SER A 33 -8.42 10.15 -3.06
C SER A 33 -7.74 10.58 -4.35
N GLN A 34 -6.66 11.36 -4.25
CA GLN A 34 -5.83 11.70 -5.40
C GLN A 34 -4.68 10.70 -5.60
N ALA A 35 -4.23 10.08 -4.52
CA ALA A 35 -3.23 9.03 -4.56
C ALA A 35 -3.56 7.91 -3.57
N VAL A 36 -3.20 6.70 -3.92
CA VAL A 36 -3.45 5.49 -3.12
C VAL A 36 -2.16 4.70 -2.98
N ILE A 37 -1.80 4.41 -1.75
CA ILE A 37 -0.66 3.54 -1.44
C ILE A 37 -1.11 2.09 -1.63
N LEU A 38 -0.40 1.35 -2.47
CA LEU A 38 -0.60 -0.08 -2.74
C LEU A 38 0.69 -0.83 -2.41
N GLY A 39 0.64 -1.75 -1.48
CA GLY A 39 1.75 -2.66 -1.24
C GLY A 39 1.79 -3.77 -2.29
N VAL A 40 2.99 -4.11 -2.74
CA VAL A 40 3.22 -5.18 -3.72
C VAL A 40 4.25 -6.15 -3.14
N PRO A 41 3.80 -7.12 -2.32
CA PRO A 41 4.67 -8.06 -1.62
C PRO A 41 5.20 -9.16 -2.56
N PHE A 42 5.70 -8.76 -3.74
CA PHE A 42 6.21 -9.68 -4.74
C PHE A 42 7.64 -10.11 -4.43
N ASP A 43 7.90 -11.40 -4.54
CA ASP A 43 9.19 -12.03 -4.30
C ASP A 43 9.44 -13.06 -5.40
N GLY A 44 9.68 -12.58 -6.61
CA GLY A 44 9.85 -13.40 -7.82
C GLY A 44 11.20 -14.12 -7.93
N GLY A 45 12.04 -13.99 -6.92
CA GLY A 45 13.23 -14.82 -6.78
C GLY A 45 14.27 -14.67 -7.90
N LEU A 46 14.81 -13.48 -8.10
CA LEU A 46 16.06 -13.33 -8.86
C LEU A 46 17.26 -13.99 -8.15
N HIS A 47 17.12 -14.28 -6.88
CA HIS A 47 18.12 -14.97 -6.08
C HIS A 47 17.54 -16.19 -5.38
N PRO A 48 18.03 -17.40 -5.69
CA PRO A 48 17.53 -18.64 -5.06
C PRO A 48 17.76 -18.70 -3.53
N THR A 49 18.58 -17.79 -2.99
CA THR A 49 18.94 -17.78 -1.57
C THR A 49 18.55 -16.49 -0.83
N ARG A 50 18.06 -15.46 -1.53
CA ARG A 50 17.63 -14.19 -0.92
C ARG A 50 16.13 -14.03 -1.07
N ILE A 51 15.41 -14.72 -0.22
CA ILE A 51 13.96 -14.61 -0.09
C ILE A 51 13.68 -13.58 0.99
N GLY A 52 12.79 -12.62 0.75
CA GLY A 52 12.45 -11.61 1.76
C GLY A 52 11.81 -10.34 1.20
N SER A 53 11.86 -10.13 -0.11
CA SER A 53 11.29 -8.95 -0.75
C SER A 53 9.79 -8.80 -0.48
N ARG A 54 9.08 -9.90 -0.22
CA ARG A 54 7.67 -9.90 0.17
C ARG A 54 7.37 -9.11 1.45
N THR A 55 8.36 -8.90 2.31
CA THR A 55 8.22 -8.11 3.54
C THR A 55 8.48 -6.62 3.31
N GLY A 56 8.89 -6.23 2.09
CA GLY A 56 9.21 -4.85 1.74
C GLY A 56 8.10 -3.86 2.07
N PRO A 57 6.86 -4.05 1.59
CA PRO A 57 5.77 -3.13 1.88
C PRO A 57 5.50 -2.95 3.37
N ALA A 58 5.49 -4.04 4.14
CA ALA A 58 5.32 -4.01 5.59
C ALA A 58 6.45 -3.23 6.28
N SER A 59 7.69 -3.49 5.89
CA SER A 59 8.87 -2.81 6.45
C SER A 59 8.86 -1.31 6.13
N ILE A 60 8.46 -0.94 4.90
CA ILE A 60 8.35 0.47 4.51
C ILE A 60 7.27 1.17 5.35
N ARG A 61 6.11 0.55 5.55
CA ARG A 61 5.05 1.10 6.41
C ARG A 61 5.52 1.27 7.85
N GLU A 62 6.20 0.27 8.40
CA GLU A 62 6.74 0.33 9.75
C GLU A 62 7.70 1.51 9.92
N HIS A 63 8.69 1.63 9.05
CA HIS A 63 9.70 2.70 9.14
C HIS A 63 9.14 4.07 8.78
N SER A 64 8.10 4.15 7.97
CA SER A 64 7.43 5.40 7.61
C SER A 64 6.81 6.12 8.81
N GLN A 65 6.54 5.40 9.91
CA GLN A 65 6.01 5.99 11.15
C GLN A 65 6.99 6.98 11.80
N LEU A 66 8.27 6.88 11.49
CA LEU A 66 9.32 7.76 12.00
C LEU A 66 9.49 9.02 11.16
N VAL A 67 8.86 9.08 9.99
CA VAL A 67 8.97 10.20 9.06
C VAL A 67 7.92 11.24 9.37
N ARG A 68 8.35 12.51 9.48
CA ARG A 68 7.41 13.62 9.63
C ARG A 68 6.74 13.93 8.29
N PRO A 69 5.42 14.13 8.24
CA PRO A 69 4.72 14.44 7.00
C PRO A 69 5.05 15.80 6.40
N PHE A 70 5.63 16.70 7.19
CA PHE A 70 6.11 18.02 6.75
C PHE A 70 7.23 18.52 7.65
N GLN A 71 8.04 19.42 7.14
CA GLN A 71 9.21 19.95 7.84
C GLN A 71 9.24 21.48 7.81
N PRO A 72 8.91 22.14 8.92
CA PRO A 72 9.09 23.61 9.03
C PRO A 72 10.58 23.99 8.91
N PRO A 73 10.92 25.15 8.32
CA PRO A 73 10.00 26.17 7.80
C PRO A 73 9.56 25.93 6.34
N HIS A 74 10.01 24.88 5.68
CA HIS A 74 9.81 24.64 4.24
C HIS A 74 8.37 24.28 3.89
N ALA A 75 7.65 23.63 4.80
CA ALA A 75 6.24 23.32 4.64
C ALA A 75 5.49 23.51 5.97
N THR A 76 4.33 24.12 5.91
CA THR A 76 3.43 24.34 7.04
C THR A 76 2.15 23.52 6.95
N TYR A 77 2.03 22.70 5.92
CA TYR A 77 0.89 21.83 5.64
C TYR A 77 1.33 20.38 5.44
N ASN A 78 0.42 19.46 5.72
CA ASN A 78 0.62 18.05 5.45
C ASN A 78 0.19 17.71 4.02
N PRO A 79 1.10 17.40 3.10
CA PRO A 79 0.74 17.10 1.72
C PRO A 79 -0.11 15.84 1.58
N LEU A 80 0.01 14.88 2.49
CA LEU A 80 -0.78 13.65 2.45
C LEU A 80 -2.26 13.91 2.74
N GLU A 81 -2.57 14.85 3.65
CA GLU A 81 -3.94 15.29 3.91
C GLU A 81 -4.48 16.12 2.76
N LEU A 82 -3.66 17.02 2.21
CA LEU A 82 -4.06 17.86 1.09
C LEU A 82 -4.43 17.05 -0.15
N LEU A 83 -3.65 16.00 -0.44
CA LEU A 83 -3.88 15.08 -1.55
C LEU A 83 -4.88 13.96 -1.22
N GLN A 84 -5.40 13.93 0.00
CA GLN A 84 -6.29 12.87 0.47
C GLN A 84 -5.73 11.48 0.18
N VAL A 85 -4.46 11.27 0.55
CA VAL A 85 -3.78 9.99 0.34
C VAL A 85 -4.37 8.94 1.28
N VAL A 86 -4.63 7.76 0.76
CA VAL A 86 -5.06 6.58 1.52
C VAL A 86 -4.14 5.40 1.25
N ASP A 87 -4.12 4.44 2.14
CA ASP A 87 -3.44 3.16 1.97
C ASP A 87 -4.48 2.05 1.84
N CYS A 88 -4.43 1.28 0.77
CA CYS A 88 -5.38 0.19 0.54
C CYS A 88 -4.86 -1.19 0.97
N GLY A 89 -3.69 -1.25 1.57
CA GLY A 89 -3.06 -2.52 1.91
C GLY A 89 -2.22 -3.08 0.78
N ASP A 90 -2.10 -4.40 0.74
CA ASP A 90 -1.29 -5.11 -0.24
C ASP A 90 -2.15 -5.75 -1.33
N ALA A 91 -1.63 -5.77 -2.55
CA ALA A 91 -2.16 -6.61 -3.61
C ALA A 91 -1.97 -8.09 -3.23
N ASP A 92 -2.91 -8.92 -3.66
CA ASP A 92 -2.74 -10.35 -3.58
C ASP A 92 -1.58 -10.78 -4.48
N THR A 93 -0.84 -11.77 -4.04
CA THR A 93 0.23 -12.39 -4.84
C THR A 93 0.23 -13.89 -4.61
N THR A 94 0.26 -14.64 -5.70
CA THR A 94 0.32 -16.10 -5.64
C THR A 94 1.78 -16.54 -5.59
N PRO A 95 2.27 -17.06 -4.46
CA PRO A 95 3.64 -17.54 -4.36
C PRO A 95 3.93 -18.61 -5.44
N SER A 96 5.07 -18.46 -6.10
CA SER A 96 5.57 -19.39 -7.13
C SER A 96 4.89 -19.33 -8.51
N ILE A 97 3.86 -18.50 -8.72
CA ILE A 97 3.24 -18.29 -10.03
C ILE A 97 3.35 -16.81 -10.39
N ILE A 98 4.35 -16.48 -11.19
CA ILE A 98 4.70 -15.11 -11.53
C ILE A 98 3.58 -14.44 -12.33
N GLU A 99 3.04 -15.13 -13.32
CA GLU A 99 2.01 -14.63 -14.22
C GLU A 99 0.71 -14.28 -13.46
N GLU A 100 0.32 -15.12 -12.50
CA GLU A 100 -0.85 -14.86 -11.66
C GLU A 100 -0.61 -13.64 -10.76
N SER A 101 0.56 -13.56 -10.12
CA SER A 101 0.90 -12.41 -9.28
C SER A 101 0.88 -11.10 -10.07
N PHE A 102 1.35 -11.09 -11.30
CA PHE A 102 1.31 -9.91 -12.15
C PHE A 102 -0.12 -9.51 -12.53
N ALA A 103 -0.96 -10.49 -12.85
CA ALA A 103 -2.36 -10.23 -13.14
C ALA A 103 -3.11 -9.64 -11.93
N GLU A 104 -2.86 -10.15 -10.73
CA GLU A 104 -3.45 -9.67 -9.48
C GLU A 104 -2.98 -8.23 -9.15
N ILE A 105 -1.69 -7.94 -9.36
CA ILE A 105 -1.13 -6.59 -9.16
C ILE A 105 -1.71 -5.60 -10.18
N GLU A 106 -1.81 -6.00 -11.45
CA GLU A 106 -2.41 -5.18 -12.51
C GLU A 106 -3.89 -4.89 -12.20
N GLU A 107 -4.64 -5.89 -11.75
CA GLU A 107 -6.03 -5.71 -11.35
C GLU A 107 -6.16 -4.71 -10.20
N ALA A 108 -5.35 -4.86 -9.15
CA ALA A 108 -5.35 -3.93 -8.02
C ALA A 108 -5.03 -2.49 -8.44
N ALA A 109 -4.02 -2.30 -9.30
CA ALA A 109 -3.68 -0.99 -9.83
C ALA A 109 -4.81 -0.42 -10.71
N SER A 110 -5.44 -1.26 -11.54
CA SER A 110 -6.56 -0.85 -12.41
C SER A 110 -7.76 -0.38 -11.61
N GLU A 111 -8.08 -1.01 -10.49
CA GLU A 111 -9.16 -0.56 -9.59
C GLU A 111 -8.88 0.84 -9.02
N ILE A 112 -7.63 1.13 -8.67
CA ILE A 112 -7.23 2.47 -8.22
C ILE A 112 -7.42 3.50 -9.35
N TYR A 113 -7.00 3.18 -10.57
CA TYR A 113 -7.20 4.05 -11.74
C TYR A 113 -8.69 4.29 -12.06
N LYS A 114 -9.53 3.28 -11.96
CA LYS A 114 -11.00 3.42 -12.12
C LYS A 114 -11.56 4.43 -11.10
N GLY A 115 -11.01 4.48 -9.90
CA GLY A 115 -11.29 5.48 -8.89
C GLY A 115 -10.72 6.87 -9.20
N LYS A 116 -9.98 7.05 -10.32
CA LYS A 116 -9.28 8.27 -10.73
C LYS A 116 -8.16 8.71 -9.79
N ALA A 117 -7.65 7.80 -8.99
CA ALA A 117 -6.49 8.03 -8.13
C ALA A 117 -5.21 7.51 -8.79
N ILE A 118 -4.07 8.03 -8.35
CA ILE A 118 -2.74 7.60 -8.80
C ILE A 118 -2.24 6.52 -7.85
N PRO A 119 -1.94 5.29 -8.31
CA PRO A 119 -1.34 4.28 -7.46
C PRO A 119 0.13 4.62 -7.16
N ILE A 120 0.50 4.48 -5.89
CA ILE A 120 1.89 4.58 -5.42
C ILE A 120 2.26 3.21 -4.87
N ALA A 121 3.04 2.45 -5.61
CA ALA A 121 3.43 1.10 -5.22
C ALA A 121 4.57 1.10 -4.19
N LEU A 122 4.38 0.37 -3.10
CA LEU A 122 5.44 0.00 -2.18
C LEU A 122 5.92 -1.39 -2.56
N GLY A 123 7.08 -1.48 -3.18
CA GLY A 123 7.53 -2.72 -3.80
C GLY A 123 8.27 -3.67 -2.90
N GLY A 124 8.31 -4.90 -3.40
CA GLY A 124 9.22 -5.97 -3.08
C GLY A 124 10.33 -6.05 -4.11
N ASP A 125 10.26 -7.01 -5.05
CA ASP A 125 11.29 -7.21 -6.07
C ASP A 125 11.22 -6.15 -7.19
N TYR A 126 12.38 -5.78 -7.71
CA TYR A 126 12.56 -4.66 -8.64
C TYR A 126 11.96 -4.88 -10.05
N LYS A 127 11.65 -6.11 -10.42
CA LYS A 127 11.02 -6.42 -11.71
C LYS A 127 9.65 -5.76 -11.93
N LEU A 128 9.02 -5.31 -10.86
CA LEU A 128 7.74 -4.61 -10.92
C LEU A 128 7.82 -3.22 -11.56
N ASN A 129 9.02 -2.64 -11.65
CA ASN A 129 9.18 -1.25 -12.11
C ASN A 129 9.39 -1.11 -13.63
N ASN A 130 9.52 -2.19 -14.36
CA ASN A 130 10.10 -2.11 -15.71
C ASN A 130 9.17 -2.32 -16.89
N ASN A 131 7.86 -2.41 -16.80
CA ASN A 131 7.00 -2.36 -18.01
C ASN A 131 5.52 -2.70 -17.80
N GLU A 132 5.03 -2.89 -16.58
CA GLU A 132 3.75 -3.58 -16.43
C GLU A 132 2.57 -2.71 -15.98
N PHE A 133 2.84 -1.46 -15.64
CA PHE A 133 1.75 -0.50 -15.45
C PHE A 133 1.40 0.21 -16.75
N GLY A 134 1.37 -0.43 -17.89
CA GLY A 134 0.88 0.01 -19.20
C GLY A 134 0.46 1.48 -19.36
N LEU A 135 1.27 2.42 -18.84
CA LEU A 135 1.04 3.87 -18.85
C LEU A 135 1.71 4.50 -20.05
#